data_aeff21c42aa1fc513bf16f7279386de1
#
_entry.id   aeff21c42aa1fc513bf16f7279386de1
#
_cell.length_a   1.000
_cell.length_b   1.000
_cell.length_c   1.000
_cell.angle_alpha   90.00
_cell.angle_beta   90.00
_cell.angle_gamma   90.00
#
_symmetry.space_group_name_H-M   'P 1'
#
loop_
_entity.id
_entity.type
_entity.pdbx_description
1 polymer ?
#
loop_
_entity_poly.entity_id
_entity_poly.type
_entity_poly.pdbx_seq_one_letter_code
_entity_poly.pdbx_strand_id
1 'polypeptide(L)'
;MADPQNAPMGRLDAFDVAAKKLTIQTEFFSRPAWRIETKVYLGGALKKVYTEELDESIEPQLQARIDTYHQTKIAEIVEGLRARKA
;
A
#
# COMPACT_ATOMS: atom_id res chain seq x y z
N MET A 1 24.64 -3.29 -4.16
CA MET A 1 23.43 -3.41 -4.97
C MET A 1 22.62 -4.61 -4.49
N ALA A 2 21.34 -4.44 -4.32
CA ALA A 2 20.51 -5.53 -3.84
C ALA A 2 20.36 -6.61 -4.91
N ASP A 3 20.44 -7.87 -4.48
CA ASP A 3 20.13 -9.01 -5.32
C ASP A 3 18.63 -8.90 -5.69
N PRO A 4 18.26 -9.12 -6.95
CA PRO A 4 16.84 -9.10 -7.34
C PRO A 4 15.96 -9.98 -6.45
N GLN A 5 16.51 -11.08 -5.92
CA GLN A 5 15.78 -11.96 -5.02
C GLN A 5 15.52 -11.33 -3.65
N ASN A 6 16.28 -10.30 -3.30
CA ASN A 6 16.14 -9.60 -2.03
C ASN A 6 15.43 -8.26 -2.18
N ALA A 7 14.98 -7.91 -3.37
CA ALA A 7 14.23 -6.69 -3.58
C ALA A 7 12.90 -6.78 -2.83
N PRO A 8 12.47 -5.68 -2.21
CA PRO A 8 11.19 -5.70 -1.52
C PRO A 8 10.04 -5.91 -2.51
N MET A 9 9.07 -6.71 -2.08
CA MET A 9 7.91 -7.02 -2.90
C MET A 9 6.76 -6.09 -2.57
N GLY A 10 6.12 -5.55 -3.61
CA GLY A 10 4.90 -4.80 -3.44
C GLY A 10 3.75 -5.71 -3.02
N ARG A 11 2.65 -5.09 -2.61
CA ARG A 11 1.44 -5.81 -2.20
C ARG A 11 0.26 -5.31 -2.99
N LEU A 12 -0.62 -6.23 -3.33
CA LEU A 12 -1.85 -5.91 -4.06
C LEU A 12 -2.98 -6.76 -3.49
N ASP A 13 -4.06 -6.09 -3.09
CA ASP A 13 -5.28 -6.76 -2.67
C ASP A 13 -6.47 -6.13 -3.35
N ALA A 14 -7.49 -6.93 -3.61
CA ALA A 14 -8.70 -6.46 -4.24
C ALA A 14 -9.92 -7.00 -3.49
N PHE A 15 -10.93 -6.16 -3.33
CA PHE A 15 -12.15 -6.49 -2.61
C PHE A 15 -13.35 -6.01 -3.41
N ASP A 16 -14.46 -6.71 -3.26
CA ASP A 16 -15.72 -6.24 -3.85
C ASP A 16 -16.47 -5.38 -2.84
N VAL A 17 -16.81 -4.17 -3.24
CA VAL A 17 -17.50 -3.22 -2.38
C VAL A 17 -18.65 -2.62 -3.17
N ALA A 18 -19.88 -2.92 -2.78
CA ALA A 18 -21.09 -2.35 -3.39
C ALA A 18 -21.05 -2.46 -4.93
N ALA A 19 -20.76 -3.65 -5.44
CA ALA A 19 -20.71 -3.96 -6.88
C ALA A 19 -19.53 -3.31 -7.61
N LYS A 20 -18.60 -2.69 -6.88
CA LYS A 20 -17.38 -2.14 -7.47
C LYS A 20 -16.17 -2.86 -6.91
N LYS A 21 -15.09 -2.90 -7.67
CA LYS A 21 -13.85 -3.48 -7.20
C LYS A 21 -12.99 -2.41 -6.54
N LEU A 22 -12.63 -2.67 -5.29
CA LEU A 22 -11.68 -1.84 -4.56
C LEU A 22 -10.31 -2.50 -4.65
N THR A 23 -9.35 -1.82 -5.23
CA THR A 23 -7.98 -2.34 -5.36
C THR A 23 -7.03 -1.47 -4.56
N ILE A 24 -6.21 -2.11 -3.75
CA ILE A 24 -5.24 -1.41 -2.91
C ILE A 24 -3.86 -1.96 -3.26
N GLN A 25 -3.00 -1.10 -3.77
CA GLN A 25 -1.68 -1.48 -4.25
C GLN A 25 -0.62 -0.67 -3.51
N THR A 26 0.31 -1.37 -2.86
CA THR A 26 1.41 -0.74 -2.12
C THR A 26 2.72 -1.09 -2.79
N GLU A 27 3.55 -0.08 -3.05
CA GLU A 27 4.84 -0.24 -3.68
C GLU A 27 5.91 0.55 -2.95
N PHE A 28 7.14 0.06 -3.04
CA PHE A 28 8.30 0.75 -2.50
C PHE A 28 9.06 1.42 -3.63
N PHE A 29 9.49 2.66 -3.37
CA PHE A 29 10.32 3.41 -4.31
C PHE A 29 11.58 3.87 -3.59
N SER A 30 12.71 3.73 -4.24
CA SER A 30 14.01 4.12 -3.67
C SER A 30 14.50 5.47 -4.19
N ARG A 31 13.87 6.02 -5.22
CA ARG A 31 14.30 7.29 -5.82
C ARG A 31 13.15 8.27 -5.92
N PRO A 32 13.35 9.55 -5.72
CA PRO A 32 14.61 10.18 -5.31
C PRO A 32 14.98 9.91 -3.85
N ALA A 33 14.03 9.41 -3.07
CA ALA A 33 14.24 9.03 -1.67
C ALA A 33 13.37 7.82 -1.38
N TRP A 34 13.74 7.05 -0.37
CA TRP A 34 12.97 5.87 0.02
C TRP A 34 11.58 6.26 0.50
N ARG A 35 10.59 5.63 -0.07
CA ARG A 35 9.20 5.85 0.32
C ARG A 35 8.32 4.66 -0.02
N ILE A 36 7.21 4.54 0.67
CA ILE A 36 6.15 3.60 0.36
C ILE A 36 4.98 4.40 -0.18
N GLU A 37 4.36 3.93 -1.27
CA GLU A 37 3.14 4.53 -1.80
C GLU A 37 2.05 3.49 -1.85
N THR A 38 0.87 3.84 -1.34
CA THR A 38 -0.32 2.99 -1.46
C THR A 38 -1.33 3.72 -2.33
N LYS A 39 -1.69 3.09 -3.43
CA LYS A 39 -2.69 3.62 -4.36
C LYS A 39 -4.00 2.88 -4.16
N VAL A 40 -5.08 3.64 -4.14
CA VAL A 40 -6.42 3.11 -3.94
C VAL A 40 -7.25 3.36 -5.19
N TYR A 41 -7.72 2.28 -5.79
CA TYR A 41 -8.58 2.35 -6.99
C TYR A 41 -9.96 1.83 -6.62
N LEU A 42 -10.98 2.50 -7.13
CA LEU A 42 -12.36 2.03 -6.98
C LEU A 42 -13.01 2.02 -8.36
N GLY A 43 -13.46 0.85 -8.78
CA GLY A 43 -14.03 0.70 -10.10
C GLY A 43 -13.05 1.03 -11.22
N GLY A 44 -11.76 0.81 -10.99
CA GLY A 44 -10.71 1.09 -11.96
C GLY A 44 -10.20 2.52 -11.95
N ALA A 45 -10.80 3.41 -11.18
CA ALA A 45 -10.36 4.82 -11.11
C ALA A 45 -9.52 5.04 -9.87
N LEU A 46 -8.38 5.72 -10.03
CA LEU A 46 -7.50 6.07 -8.91
C LEU A 46 -8.21 7.11 -8.03
N LYS A 47 -8.41 6.78 -6.76
CA LYS A 47 -9.12 7.64 -5.82
C LYS A 47 -8.21 8.32 -4.82
N LYS A 48 -7.14 7.65 -4.40
CA LYS A 48 -6.27 8.23 -3.39
C LYS A 48 -4.88 7.62 -3.47
N VAL A 49 -3.88 8.41 -3.08
CA VAL A 49 -2.50 7.95 -2.94
C VAL A 49 -2.05 8.34 -1.54
N TYR A 50 -1.53 7.37 -0.81
CA TYR A 50 -0.90 7.61 0.49
C TYR A 50 0.59 7.40 0.33
N THR A 51 1.38 8.26 0.93
CA THR A 51 2.84 8.17 0.85
C THR A 51 3.44 8.28 2.23
N GLU A 52 4.42 7.43 2.52
CA GLU A 52 5.20 7.52 3.74
C GLU A 52 6.68 7.48 3.38
N GLU A 53 7.42 8.50 3.82
CA GLU A 53 8.86 8.53 3.63
C GLU A 53 9.53 7.61 4.63
N LEU A 54 10.59 6.94 4.20
CA LEU A 54 11.31 5.97 5.03
C LEU A 54 12.76 6.39 5.17
N ASP A 55 13.34 6.02 6.31
CA ASP A 55 14.77 6.14 6.54
C ASP A 55 15.45 4.85 6.07
N GLU A 56 16.57 4.98 5.36
CA GLU A 56 17.27 3.79 4.86
C GLU A 56 17.78 2.89 5.97
N SER A 57 17.86 3.38 7.19
CA SER A 57 18.26 2.56 8.34
C SER A 57 17.29 1.42 8.63
N ILE A 58 16.07 1.46 8.07
CA ILE A 58 15.10 0.38 8.28
C ILE A 58 15.26 -0.77 7.29
N GLU A 59 16.29 -0.75 6.45
CA GLU A 59 16.46 -1.77 5.41
C GLU A 59 16.23 -3.21 5.92
N PRO A 60 16.76 -3.62 7.07
CA PRO A 60 16.53 -4.99 7.54
C PRO A 60 15.07 -5.34 7.78
N GLN A 61 14.23 -4.34 8.03
CA GLN A 61 12.79 -4.54 8.25
C GLN A 61 11.93 -4.00 7.11
N LEU A 62 12.55 -3.71 5.97
CA LEU A 62 11.83 -3.04 4.89
C LEU A 62 10.60 -3.82 4.43
N GLN A 63 10.74 -5.12 4.18
CA GLN A 63 9.60 -5.93 3.74
C GLN A 63 8.50 -5.94 4.79
N ALA A 64 8.86 -6.10 6.06
CA ALA A 64 7.88 -6.07 7.13
C ALA A 64 7.18 -4.72 7.21
N ARG A 65 7.91 -3.64 6.98
CA ARG A 65 7.34 -2.30 7.00
C ARG A 65 6.32 -2.12 5.87
N ILE A 66 6.67 -2.58 4.66
CA ILE A 66 5.77 -2.53 3.51
C ILE A 66 4.50 -3.32 3.82
N ASP A 67 4.64 -4.54 4.32
CA ASP A 67 3.50 -5.40 4.64
C ASP A 67 2.60 -4.77 5.69
N THR A 68 3.20 -4.22 6.75
CA THR A 68 2.44 -3.57 7.83
C THR A 68 1.71 -2.34 7.33
N TYR A 69 2.38 -1.50 6.54
CA TYR A 69 1.77 -0.30 5.99
C TYR A 69 0.56 -0.67 5.13
N HIS A 70 0.73 -1.68 4.27
CA HIS A 70 -0.34 -2.15 3.39
C HIS A 70 -1.55 -2.62 4.21
N GLN A 71 -1.33 -3.46 5.23
CA GLN A 71 -2.42 -3.97 6.06
C GLN A 71 -3.10 -2.85 6.84
N THR A 72 -2.32 -1.90 7.34
CA THR A 72 -2.87 -0.75 8.05
C THR A 72 -3.78 0.07 7.14
N LYS A 73 -3.35 0.31 5.90
CA LYS A 73 -4.18 1.08 4.96
C LYS A 73 -5.44 0.34 4.57
N ILE A 74 -5.35 -0.99 4.39
CA ILE A 74 -6.55 -1.79 4.12
C ILE A 74 -7.55 -1.61 5.26
N ALA A 75 -7.09 -1.75 6.51
CA ALA A 75 -7.97 -1.64 7.66
C ALA A 75 -8.62 -0.25 7.75
N GLU A 76 -7.84 0.80 7.54
CA GLU A 76 -8.37 2.17 7.58
C GLU A 76 -9.41 2.41 6.49
N ILE A 77 -9.14 1.93 5.28
CA ILE A 77 -10.05 2.13 4.16
C ILE A 77 -11.34 1.35 4.36
N VAL A 78 -11.24 0.10 4.79
CA VAL A 78 -12.41 -0.74 5.02
C VAL A 78 -13.28 -0.15 6.13
N GLU A 79 -12.67 0.31 7.22
CA GLU A 79 -13.41 0.95 8.31
C GLU A 79 -14.12 2.23 7.84
N GLY A 80 -13.42 3.03 7.02
CA GLY A 80 -14.01 4.24 6.47
C GLY A 80 -15.24 3.94 5.61
N LEU A 81 -15.18 2.88 4.82
CA LEU A 81 -16.30 2.48 3.98
C LEU A 81 -17.47 1.96 4.81
N ARG A 82 -17.19 1.19 5.88
CA ARG A 82 -18.23 0.73 6.78
C ARG A 82 -18.93 1.88 7.47
N ALA A 83 -18.17 2.88 7.91
CA ALA A 83 -18.73 4.03 8.59
C ALA A 83 -19.67 4.81 7.68
N ARG A 84 -19.36 4.85 6.38
CA ARG A 84 -20.22 5.55 5.42
C ARG A 84 -21.53 4.86 5.15
N LYS A 85 -21.58 3.54 5.38
CA LYS A 85 -22.79 2.76 5.15
C LYS A 85 -23.74 2.77 6.34
N ALA A 86 -23.25 3.16 7.48
CA ALA A 86 -24.07 3.14 8.71
C ALA A 86 -25.12 4.23 8.71
#